data_1d3fbde7a065508060f4bf82363fdf19
#
_entry.id   1d3fbde7a065508060f4bf82363fdf19
#
_cell.length_a   1.000
_cell.length_b   1.000
_cell.length_c   1.000
_cell.angle_alpha   90.00
_cell.angle_beta   90.00
_cell.angle_gamma   90.00
#
_symmetry.space_group_name_H-M   'P 1'
#
loop_
_entity.id
_entity.type
_entity.pdbx_description
1 polymer ?
#
loop_
_entity_poly.entity_id
_entity_poly.type
_entity_poly.pdbx_seq_one_letter_code
_entity_poly.pdbx_strand_id
1 'polypeptide(L)'
;MRPVLRAAVLGRPIAHSLSPVLHAAAYRVLGLDVDYGRRDLGEDEVLAFAAEHLGAPGAADGGAAAARGQDWLGCSVTMPLKRAVVAAAGHVSDRVRLLGSANTLVRDHPAAPGVVHAENTDVDGILGALAAAGLDRAARGGTVGVLGNGGTATAAVLAAATLGADAVLFGVRDAARAAEVTALADALGLRWATLTQADLLRRAPGLRAVVATLPPRAADALAAHVPADAALPPLLDAAYDPWPSVLASAWSREVGPVASGLSMLLHQGIQQVRLFTAR
;
A
#
# COMPACT_ATOMS: atom_id res chain seq x y z
N MET A 1 20.83 -30.46 1.13
CA MET A 1 19.88 -29.55 1.75
C MET A 1 19.35 -28.61 0.68
N ARG A 2 18.05 -28.41 0.59
CA ARG A 2 17.52 -27.32 -0.26
C ARG A 2 17.97 -25.98 0.35
N PRO A 3 18.39 -25.00 -0.45
CA PRO A 3 18.70 -23.69 0.07
C PRO A 3 17.44 -23.09 0.73
N VAL A 4 17.62 -22.47 1.89
CA VAL A 4 16.53 -21.72 2.56
C VAL A 4 16.27 -20.46 1.72
N LEU A 5 15.05 -20.34 1.21
CA LEU A 5 14.65 -19.14 0.46
C LEU A 5 14.53 -17.94 1.41
N ARG A 6 14.78 -16.74 0.90
CA ARG A 6 14.78 -15.50 1.70
C ARG A 6 13.88 -14.45 1.12
N ALA A 7 13.27 -13.68 2.01
CA ALA A 7 12.59 -12.43 1.70
C ALA A 7 12.64 -11.50 2.92
N ALA A 8 12.34 -10.24 2.75
CA ALA A 8 12.30 -9.31 3.87
C ALA A 8 11.35 -8.15 3.62
N VAL A 9 10.94 -7.47 4.69
CA VAL A 9 10.36 -6.12 4.60
C VAL A 9 11.44 -5.09 4.89
N LEU A 10 11.52 -4.07 4.03
CA LEU A 10 12.46 -2.96 4.09
C LEU A 10 11.75 -1.67 4.49
N GLY A 11 12.34 -0.88 5.38
CA GLY A 11 11.79 0.42 5.82
C GLY A 11 12.48 0.93 7.08
N ARG A 12 12.10 2.15 7.52
CA ARG A 12 12.63 2.78 8.75
C ARG A 12 11.59 3.72 9.38
N PRO A 13 11.17 3.51 10.65
CA PRO A 13 11.49 2.35 11.49
C PRO A 13 10.71 1.10 11.07
N ILE A 14 11.28 -0.10 11.21
CA ILE A 14 10.67 -1.34 10.71
C ILE A 14 10.28 -2.34 11.82
N ALA A 15 10.66 -2.08 13.06
CA ALA A 15 10.51 -3.03 14.17
C ALA A 15 9.06 -3.50 14.38
N HIS A 16 8.08 -2.62 14.17
CA HIS A 16 6.65 -2.89 14.39
C HIS A 16 5.93 -3.51 13.18
N SER A 17 6.63 -3.77 12.08
CA SER A 17 6.00 -4.36 10.89
C SER A 17 5.46 -5.76 11.20
N LEU A 18 4.20 -6.01 10.83
CA LEU A 18 3.54 -7.31 10.94
C LEU A 18 3.71 -8.18 9.68
N SER A 19 4.37 -7.68 8.64
CA SER A 19 4.64 -8.45 7.41
C SER A 19 5.32 -9.79 7.67
N PRO A 20 6.31 -9.93 8.57
CA PRO A 20 6.93 -11.23 8.84
C PRO A 20 5.96 -12.27 9.39
N VAL A 21 5.04 -11.87 10.25
CA VAL A 21 4.02 -12.79 10.82
C VAL A 21 3.08 -13.28 9.72
N LEU A 22 2.62 -12.36 8.87
CA LEU A 22 1.72 -12.67 7.77
C LEU A 22 2.39 -13.59 6.74
N HIS A 23 3.60 -13.25 6.30
CA HIS A 23 4.35 -14.02 5.32
C HIS A 23 4.72 -15.41 5.84
N ALA A 24 5.18 -15.53 7.10
CA ALA A 24 5.47 -16.82 7.71
C ALA A 24 4.23 -17.73 7.77
N ALA A 25 3.05 -17.17 8.07
CA ALA A 25 1.80 -17.92 8.06
C ALA A 25 1.46 -18.39 6.63
N ALA A 26 1.58 -17.52 5.62
CA ALA A 26 1.32 -17.85 4.23
C ALA A 26 2.27 -18.93 3.70
N TYR A 27 3.58 -18.82 3.95
CA TYR A 27 4.55 -19.81 3.50
C TYR A 27 4.35 -21.17 4.16
N ARG A 28 3.95 -21.18 5.45
CA ARG A 28 3.60 -22.44 6.13
C ARG A 28 2.43 -23.15 5.44
N VAL A 29 1.38 -22.40 5.07
CA VAL A 29 0.22 -22.96 4.34
C VAL A 29 0.64 -23.49 2.98
N LEU A 30 1.58 -22.82 2.29
CA LEU A 30 2.09 -23.24 0.98
C LEU A 30 3.13 -24.36 1.05
N GLY A 31 3.57 -24.80 2.24
CA GLY A 31 4.62 -25.78 2.42
C GLY A 31 5.98 -25.30 1.94
N LEU A 32 6.26 -24.00 2.03
CA LEU A 32 7.51 -23.36 1.62
C LEU A 32 8.36 -23.02 2.84
N ASP A 33 9.67 -23.31 2.76
CA ASP A 33 10.65 -22.89 3.76
C ASP A 33 11.27 -21.56 3.31
N VAL A 34 10.77 -20.45 3.88
CA VAL A 34 11.22 -19.10 3.55
C VAL A 34 11.53 -18.34 4.84
N ASP A 35 12.77 -17.89 4.97
CA ASP A 35 13.18 -16.93 6.01
C ASP A 35 12.74 -15.51 5.61
N TYR A 36 11.69 -15.02 6.25
CA TYR A 36 11.17 -13.67 6.00
C TYR A 36 11.50 -12.75 7.17
N GLY A 37 12.49 -11.88 6.95
CA GLY A 37 13.01 -10.96 7.97
C GLY A 37 12.54 -9.51 7.87
N ARG A 38 13.09 -8.67 8.77
CA ARG A 38 13.01 -7.21 8.72
C ARG A 38 14.39 -6.65 8.43
N ARG A 39 14.47 -5.56 7.66
CA ARG A 39 15.69 -4.78 7.45
C ARG A 39 15.39 -3.31 7.67
N ASP A 40 16.01 -2.73 8.70
CA ASP A 40 15.91 -1.30 8.99
C ASP A 40 16.90 -0.56 8.10
N LEU A 41 16.40 0.08 7.03
CA LEU A 41 17.19 0.73 6.01
C LEU A 41 16.63 2.13 5.71
N GLY A 42 17.53 3.09 5.46
CA GLY A 42 17.22 4.39 4.90
C GLY A 42 17.31 4.41 3.36
N GLU A 43 16.98 5.56 2.78
CA GLU A 43 16.99 5.74 1.31
C GLU A 43 18.40 5.65 0.71
N ASP A 44 19.43 5.99 1.48
CA ASP A 44 20.84 5.89 1.13
C ASP A 44 21.38 4.45 1.11
N GLU A 45 20.70 3.53 1.81
CA GLU A 45 21.14 2.13 1.97
C GLU A 45 20.39 1.16 1.04
N VAL A 46 19.15 1.48 0.68
CA VAL A 46 18.25 0.52 0.03
C VAL A 46 18.71 0.09 -1.36
N LEU A 47 19.34 0.97 -2.14
CA LEU A 47 19.83 0.64 -3.48
C LEU A 47 21.02 -0.32 -3.42
N ALA A 48 21.94 -0.11 -2.47
CA ALA A 48 23.07 -1.00 -2.24
C ALA A 48 22.57 -2.39 -1.78
N PHE A 49 21.60 -2.43 -0.87
CA PHE A 49 20.96 -3.67 -0.44
C PHE A 49 20.30 -4.42 -1.60
N ALA A 50 19.54 -3.74 -2.45
CA ALA A 50 18.90 -4.36 -3.61
C ALA A 50 19.92 -4.89 -4.63
N ALA A 51 21.01 -4.15 -4.86
CA ALA A 51 22.09 -4.59 -5.73
C ALA A 51 22.78 -5.86 -5.20
N GLU A 52 23.10 -5.90 -3.90
CA GLU A 52 23.78 -7.03 -3.26
C GLU A 52 22.91 -8.30 -3.21
N HIS A 53 21.62 -8.15 -2.85
CA HIS A 53 20.77 -9.30 -2.53
C HIS A 53 19.80 -9.70 -3.61
N LEU A 54 19.37 -8.77 -4.47
CA LEU A 54 18.42 -9.05 -5.55
C LEU A 54 19.06 -9.03 -6.94
N GLY A 55 20.33 -8.60 -7.07
CA GLY A 55 20.97 -8.43 -8.37
C GLY A 55 20.45 -7.20 -9.14
N ALA A 56 20.02 -6.15 -8.42
CA ALA A 56 19.60 -4.90 -9.04
C ALA A 56 20.74 -4.20 -9.78
N PRO A 57 20.47 -3.31 -10.77
CA PRO A 57 21.50 -2.51 -11.44
C PRO A 57 22.35 -1.71 -10.42
N GLY A 58 23.65 -1.63 -10.65
CA GLY A 58 24.58 -0.91 -9.77
C GLY A 58 25.46 -1.77 -8.85
N ALA A 59 25.34 -3.11 -8.89
CA ALA A 59 26.30 -4.00 -8.25
C ALA A 59 27.67 -3.88 -8.93
N ALA A 60 28.70 -3.51 -8.15
CA ALA A 60 30.07 -3.29 -8.67
C ALA A 60 30.70 -4.57 -9.25
N ASP A 61 30.19 -5.76 -8.91
CA ASP A 61 30.71 -7.08 -9.27
C ASP A 61 29.61 -7.96 -9.91
N GLY A 62 29.17 -7.63 -11.11
CA GLY A 62 28.00 -8.22 -11.79
C GLY A 62 27.87 -9.76 -11.84
N GLY A 63 28.94 -10.51 -11.61
CA GLY A 63 28.91 -11.99 -11.56
C GLY A 63 28.77 -12.57 -10.17
N ALA A 64 29.44 -11.98 -9.17
CA ALA A 64 29.43 -12.49 -7.79
C ALA A 64 28.16 -12.07 -7.01
N ALA A 65 27.54 -10.94 -7.33
CA ALA A 65 26.28 -10.48 -6.77
C ALA A 65 25.10 -11.34 -7.24
N ALA A 66 25.08 -11.73 -8.53
CA ALA A 66 24.07 -12.62 -9.07
C ALA A 66 24.08 -14.01 -8.40
N ALA A 67 25.26 -14.51 -8.04
CA ALA A 67 25.40 -15.80 -7.34
C ALA A 67 24.97 -15.74 -5.87
N ARG A 68 25.22 -14.62 -5.17
CA ARG A 68 24.86 -14.42 -3.75
C ARG A 68 23.37 -14.23 -3.50
N GLY A 69 22.64 -13.74 -4.48
CA GLY A 69 21.20 -13.47 -4.36
C GLY A 69 20.30 -14.64 -4.78
N GLN A 70 20.83 -15.82 -5.16
CA GLN A 70 20.02 -16.91 -5.72
C GLN A 70 18.93 -17.45 -4.78
N ASP A 71 19.06 -17.24 -3.48
CA ASP A 71 18.09 -17.64 -2.46
C ASP A 71 17.06 -16.55 -2.12
N TRP A 72 17.20 -15.32 -2.67
CA TRP A 72 16.24 -14.26 -2.45
C TRP A 72 15.07 -14.30 -3.44
N LEU A 73 13.83 -14.27 -2.90
CA LEU A 73 12.60 -14.17 -3.67
C LEU A 73 12.27 -12.73 -4.04
N GLY A 74 12.49 -11.80 -3.10
CA GLY A 74 12.16 -10.40 -3.23
C GLY A 74 12.06 -9.68 -1.89
N CYS A 75 11.57 -8.44 -1.92
CA CYS A 75 11.38 -7.63 -0.73
C CYS A 75 10.04 -6.88 -0.76
N SER A 76 9.35 -6.88 0.38
CA SER A 76 8.31 -5.91 0.66
C SER A 76 8.95 -4.59 1.07
N VAL A 77 8.33 -3.46 0.72
CA VAL A 77 8.91 -2.13 0.96
C VAL A 77 7.88 -1.20 1.60
N THR A 78 8.27 -0.52 2.66
CA THR A 78 7.44 0.49 3.31
C THR A 78 8.16 1.84 3.42
N MET A 79 7.58 2.78 4.17
CA MET A 79 8.20 4.10 4.41
C MET A 79 9.64 3.97 4.94
N PRO A 80 10.53 4.90 4.53
CA PRO A 80 10.33 5.97 3.54
C PRO A 80 10.63 5.50 2.11
N LEU A 81 10.95 4.23 1.86
CA LEU A 81 11.68 3.68 0.73
C LEU A 81 10.88 3.51 -0.57
N LYS A 82 9.54 3.61 -0.54
CA LYS A 82 8.66 3.23 -1.68
C LYS A 82 8.98 3.95 -3.00
N ARG A 83 9.53 5.17 -2.95
CA ARG A 83 9.98 5.92 -4.15
C ARG A 83 11.40 5.54 -4.54
N ALA A 84 12.30 5.50 -3.56
CA ALA A 84 13.72 5.22 -3.80
C ALA A 84 13.93 3.85 -4.48
N VAL A 85 13.17 2.83 -4.08
CA VAL A 85 13.33 1.46 -4.63
C VAL A 85 12.96 1.31 -6.10
N VAL A 86 12.23 2.27 -6.68
CA VAL A 86 11.91 2.22 -8.12
C VAL A 86 13.19 2.24 -8.97
N ALA A 87 14.23 2.95 -8.51
CA ALA A 87 15.52 2.99 -9.17
C ALA A 87 16.31 1.66 -9.09
N ALA A 88 15.96 0.77 -8.17
CA ALA A 88 16.56 -0.56 -8.07
C ALA A 88 15.98 -1.57 -9.07
N ALA A 89 14.90 -1.23 -9.77
CA ALA A 89 14.21 -2.15 -10.66
C ALA A 89 14.72 -2.02 -12.10
N GLY A 90 15.05 -3.15 -12.72
CA GLY A 90 15.29 -3.23 -14.16
C GLY A 90 13.99 -3.26 -14.97
N HIS A 91 12.88 -3.61 -14.32
CA HIS A 91 11.54 -3.55 -14.90
C HIS A 91 10.55 -3.03 -13.87
N VAL A 92 9.65 -2.13 -14.27
CA VAL A 92 8.59 -1.59 -13.44
C VAL A 92 7.23 -1.86 -14.09
N SER A 93 6.23 -2.24 -13.29
CA SER A 93 4.87 -2.41 -13.77
C SER A 93 4.26 -1.07 -14.24
N ASP A 94 3.21 -1.12 -15.05
CA ASP A 94 2.47 0.08 -15.43
C ASP A 94 1.90 0.82 -14.20
N ARG A 95 1.51 0.05 -13.19
CA ARG A 95 1.05 0.60 -11.90
C ARG A 95 2.15 1.40 -11.21
N VAL A 96 3.36 0.87 -11.14
CA VAL A 96 4.52 1.58 -10.55
C VAL A 96 4.90 2.81 -11.35
N ARG A 97 4.86 2.75 -12.70
CA ARG A 97 5.09 3.94 -13.55
C ARG A 97 4.10 5.05 -13.24
N LEU A 98 2.83 4.69 -13.07
CA LEU A 98 1.76 5.63 -12.78
C LEU A 98 1.86 6.24 -11.37
N LEU A 99 2.18 5.41 -10.36
CA LEU A 99 2.25 5.82 -8.96
C LEU A 99 3.59 6.46 -8.56
N GLY A 100 4.66 6.28 -9.35
CA GLY A 100 6.00 6.69 -8.98
C GLY A 100 6.55 6.01 -7.72
N SER A 101 5.95 4.90 -7.29
CA SER A 101 6.31 4.21 -6.05
C SER A 101 6.02 2.72 -6.11
N ALA A 102 6.86 1.92 -5.45
CA ALA A 102 6.71 0.48 -5.32
C ALA A 102 6.70 0.06 -3.85
N ASN A 103 5.90 -0.94 -3.51
CA ASN A 103 5.94 -1.60 -2.20
C ASN A 103 6.48 -3.03 -2.27
N THR A 104 6.91 -3.47 -3.46
CA THR A 104 7.33 -4.84 -3.71
C THR A 104 8.44 -4.85 -4.76
N LEU A 105 9.57 -5.49 -4.45
CA LEU A 105 10.61 -5.85 -5.40
C LEU A 105 10.61 -7.37 -5.53
N VAL A 106 10.55 -7.89 -6.75
CA VAL A 106 10.52 -9.32 -7.04
C VAL A 106 11.75 -9.68 -7.89
N ARG A 107 12.44 -10.72 -7.48
CA ARG A 107 13.48 -11.32 -8.31
C ARG A 107 12.87 -12.35 -9.25
N ASP A 108 13.38 -12.43 -10.47
CA ASP A 108 12.97 -13.44 -11.47
C ASP A 108 11.46 -13.49 -11.75
N HIS A 109 10.82 -12.32 -11.83
CA HIS A 109 9.41 -12.24 -12.22
C HIS A 109 9.23 -12.74 -13.69
N PRO A 110 8.19 -13.55 -14.00
CA PRO A 110 7.99 -14.10 -15.34
C PRO A 110 7.96 -13.06 -16.47
N ALA A 111 7.45 -11.85 -16.21
CA ALA A 111 7.43 -10.76 -17.18
C ALA A 111 8.80 -10.07 -17.36
N ALA A 112 9.79 -10.34 -16.51
CA ALA A 112 11.10 -9.72 -16.52
C ALA A 112 12.18 -10.67 -15.99
N PRO A 113 12.48 -11.78 -16.71
CA PRO A 113 13.47 -12.75 -16.27
C PRO A 113 14.86 -12.11 -16.15
N GLY A 114 15.58 -12.42 -15.07
CA GLY A 114 16.95 -11.96 -14.84
C GLY A 114 17.11 -10.52 -14.37
N VAL A 115 16.01 -9.79 -14.16
CA VAL A 115 16.05 -8.43 -13.60
C VAL A 115 15.10 -8.30 -12.41
N VAL A 116 15.35 -7.33 -11.56
CA VAL A 116 14.44 -6.99 -10.47
C VAL A 116 13.20 -6.31 -11.03
N HIS A 117 12.03 -6.84 -10.70
CA HIS A 117 10.73 -6.26 -11.04
C HIS A 117 10.15 -5.50 -9.86
N ALA A 118 9.68 -4.27 -10.09
CA ALA A 118 8.97 -3.47 -9.09
C ALA A 118 7.46 -3.49 -9.32
N GLU A 119 6.70 -3.74 -8.25
CA GLU A 119 5.24 -3.74 -8.23
C GLU A 119 4.70 -2.94 -7.04
N ASN A 120 3.43 -2.52 -7.15
CA ASN A 120 2.72 -1.86 -6.06
C ASN A 120 1.42 -2.60 -5.73
N THR A 121 1.43 -3.36 -4.65
CA THR A 121 0.29 -4.15 -4.18
C THR A 121 -0.60 -3.40 -3.18
N ASP A 122 -0.29 -2.14 -2.83
CA ASP A 122 -1.14 -1.32 -1.94
C ASP A 122 -2.53 -1.12 -2.53
N VAL A 123 -2.63 -1.01 -3.86
CA VAL A 123 -3.93 -0.89 -4.56
C VAL A 123 -4.82 -2.11 -4.28
N ASP A 124 -4.25 -3.31 -4.38
CA ASP A 124 -4.96 -4.56 -4.09
C ASP A 124 -5.34 -4.65 -2.60
N GLY A 125 -4.45 -4.16 -1.73
CA GLY A 125 -4.71 -4.02 -0.31
C GLY A 125 -5.93 -3.17 0.00
N ILE A 126 -6.03 -1.99 -0.61
CA ILE A 126 -7.16 -1.07 -0.46
C ILE A 126 -8.44 -1.69 -1.01
N LEU A 127 -8.40 -2.23 -2.23
CA LEU A 127 -9.56 -2.85 -2.87
C LEU A 127 -10.08 -4.05 -2.07
N GLY A 128 -9.19 -4.90 -1.57
CA GLY A 128 -9.54 -6.05 -0.76
C GLY A 128 -10.11 -5.66 0.60
N ALA A 129 -9.51 -4.67 1.28
CA ALA A 129 -9.99 -4.19 2.57
C ALA A 129 -11.38 -3.54 2.47
N LEU A 130 -11.61 -2.69 1.47
CA LEU A 130 -12.92 -2.08 1.25
C LEU A 130 -13.97 -3.13 0.89
N ALA A 131 -13.64 -4.14 0.09
CA ALA A 131 -14.56 -5.24 -0.21
C ALA A 131 -14.92 -6.04 1.04
N ALA A 132 -13.95 -6.32 1.92
CA ALA A 132 -14.17 -6.97 3.21
C ALA A 132 -15.07 -6.14 4.15
N ALA A 133 -15.04 -4.80 4.02
CA ALA A 133 -15.96 -3.89 4.70
C ALA A 133 -17.31 -3.71 3.97
N GLY A 134 -17.63 -4.55 2.99
CA GLY A 134 -18.93 -4.55 2.31
C GLY A 134 -19.04 -3.64 1.09
N LEU A 135 -17.94 -3.06 0.59
CA LEU A 135 -18.00 -2.29 -0.66
C LEU A 135 -18.36 -3.19 -1.84
N ASP A 136 -19.43 -2.84 -2.55
CA ASP A 136 -19.75 -3.50 -3.81
C ASP A 136 -18.76 -3.08 -4.89
N ARG A 137 -17.92 -4.04 -5.31
CA ARG A 137 -16.92 -3.83 -6.36
C ARG A 137 -17.51 -3.86 -7.78
N ALA A 138 -18.71 -4.39 -7.96
CA ALA A 138 -19.39 -4.42 -9.25
C ALA A 138 -20.08 -3.10 -9.56
N ALA A 139 -20.54 -2.36 -8.55
CA ALA A 139 -21.08 -1.03 -8.73
C ALA A 139 -20.04 -0.09 -9.39
N ARG A 140 -20.52 0.84 -10.22
CA ARG A 140 -19.69 1.86 -10.88
C ARG A 140 -20.18 3.25 -10.50
N GLY A 141 -19.35 4.24 -10.78
CA GLY A 141 -19.65 5.63 -10.47
C GLY A 141 -19.45 5.99 -9.00
N GLY A 142 -19.93 7.16 -8.66
CA GLY A 142 -19.83 7.72 -7.30
C GLY A 142 -18.48 8.36 -6.99
N THR A 143 -18.37 8.83 -5.76
CA THR A 143 -17.19 9.58 -5.29
C THR A 143 -16.51 8.86 -4.15
N VAL A 144 -15.18 8.75 -4.20
CA VAL A 144 -14.35 8.21 -3.11
C VAL A 144 -13.70 9.35 -2.35
N GLY A 145 -13.76 9.32 -1.02
CA GLY A 145 -13.04 10.25 -0.14
C GLY A 145 -11.67 9.70 0.22
N VAL A 146 -10.63 10.53 0.15
CA VAL A 146 -9.26 10.18 0.57
C VAL A 146 -8.77 11.19 1.59
N LEU A 147 -8.52 10.75 2.82
CA LEU A 147 -7.88 11.56 3.87
C LEU A 147 -6.37 11.37 3.79
N GLY A 148 -5.65 12.43 3.42
CA GLY A 148 -4.21 12.43 3.26
C GLY A 148 -3.75 12.59 1.81
N ASN A 149 -2.44 12.70 1.62
CA ASN A 149 -1.82 13.01 0.32
C ASN A 149 -0.43 12.33 0.15
N GLY A 150 -0.13 11.29 0.92
CA GLY A 150 1.12 10.53 0.83
C GLY A 150 1.04 9.35 -0.16
N GLY A 151 2.07 8.48 -0.18
CA GLY A 151 2.16 7.35 -1.10
C GLY A 151 1.01 6.35 -1.01
N THR A 152 0.38 6.17 0.17
CA THR A 152 -0.84 5.35 0.29
C THR A 152 -2.06 6.07 -0.32
N ALA A 153 -2.08 7.42 -0.27
CA ALA A 153 -3.14 8.19 -0.90
C ALA A 153 -3.09 8.08 -2.44
N THR A 154 -1.89 8.06 -3.06
CA THR A 154 -1.77 7.81 -4.51
C THR A 154 -2.31 6.42 -4.89
N ALA A 155 -2.03 5.39 -4.07
CA ALA A 155 -2.62 4.07 -4.27
C ALA A 155 -4.16 4.09 -4.11
N ALA A 156 -4.70 4.91 -3.20
CA ALA A 156 -6.15 5.07 -3.03
C ALA A 156 -6.82 5.74 -4.25
N VAL A 157 -6.15 6.70 -4.89
CA VAL A 157 -6.64 7.31 -6.15
C VAL A 157 -6.73 6.26 -7.26
N LEU A 158 -5.69 5.42 -7.42
CA LEU A 158 -5.72 4.36 -8.42
C LEU A 158 -6.75 3.27 -8.08
N ALA A 159 -6.93 2.96 -6.79
CA ALA A 159 -8.00 2.06 -6.35
C ALA A 159 -9.39 2.63 -6.69
N ALA A 160 -9.62 3.94 -6.49
CA ALA A 160 -10.86 4.60 -6.86
C ALA A 160 -11.13 4.51 -8.37
N ALA A 161 -10.13 4.77 -9.21
CA ALA A 161 -10.24 4.59 -10.66
C ALA A 161 -10.55 3.13 -11.04
N THR A 162 -9.88 2.16 -10.41
CA THR A 162 -10.09 0.71 -10.63
C THR A 162 -11.53 0.30 -10.26
N LEU A 163 -12.10 0.91 -9.22
CA LEU A 163 -13.51 0.73 -8.84
C LEU A 163 -14.48 1.39 -9.84
N GLY A 164 -13.99 2.17 -10.80
CA GLY A 164 -14.81 2.95 -11.73
C GLY A 164 -15.54 4.11 -11.05
N ALA A 165 -14.90 4.76 -10.07
CA ALA A 165 -15.42 5.98 -9.47
C ALA A 165 -15.41 7.14 -10.48
N ASP A 166 -16.33 8.10 -10.33
CA ASP A 166 -16.39 9.31 -11.17
C ASP A 166 -15.49 10.42 -10.63
N ALA A 167 -15.25 10.41 -9.32
CA ALA A 167 -14.54 11.50 -8.66
C ALA A 167 -13.82 11.04 -7.37
N VAL A 168 -12.82 11.83 -6.97
CA VAL A 168 -12.16 11.72 -5.68
C VAL A 168 -12.20 13.06 -4.95
N LEU A 169 -12.56 13.04 -3.67
CA LEU A 169 -12.44 14.18 -2.77
C LEU A 169 -11.23 13.99 -1.86
N PHE A 170 -10.34 14.94 -1.82
CA PHE A 170 -9.16 14.91 -0.98
C PHE A 170 -9.36 15.75 0.28
N GLY A 171 -9.38 15.10 1.44
CA GLY A 171 -9.32 15.78 2.73
C GLY A 171 -7.87 16.03 3.14
N VAL A 172 -7.41 17.27 3.03
CA VAL A 172 -6.03 17.66 3.27
C VAL A 172 -5.93 18.84 4.24
N ARG A 173 -4.79 18.96 4.92
CA ARG A 173 -4.50 20.12 5.77
C ARG A 173 -4.03 21.33 4.97
N ASP A 174 -3.38 21.06 3.85
CA ASP A 174 -2.80 22.06 2.95
C ASP A 174 -3.03 21.59 1.50
N ALA A 175 -3.83 22.32 0.76
CA ALA A 175 -4.17 22.01 -0.62
C ALA A 175 -2.95 22.05 -1.56
N ALA A 176 -1.96 22.91 -1.29
CA ALA A 176 -0.76 22.98 -2.09
C ALA A 176 0.06 21.67 -2.07
N ARG A 177 -0.05 20.90 -1.00
CA ARG A 177 0.63 19.60 -0.85
C ARG A 177 -0.12 18.45 -1.51
N ALA A 178 -1.30 18.68 -2.10
CA ALA A 178 -2.08 17.67 -2.79
C ALA A 178 -1.72 17.55 -4.28
N ALA A 179 -0.77 18.31 -4.79
CA ALA A 179 -0.44 18.39 -6.22
C ALA A 179 -0.19 17.01 -6.87
N GLU A 180 0.46 16.08 -6.16
CA GLU A 180 0.73 14.75 -6.69
C GLU A 180 -0.54 13.90 -6.84
N VAL A 181 -1.40 13.87 -5.82
CA VAL A 181 -2.64 13.06 -5.87
C VAL A 181 -3.65 13.66 -6.84
N THR A 182 -3.67 14.99 -7.00
CA THR A 182 -4.57 15.67 -7.97
C THR A 182 -4.09 15.47 -9.41
N ALA A 183 -2.77 15.55 -9.67
CA ALA A 183 -2.22 15.25 -10.99
C ALA A 183 -2.47 13.78 -11.38
N LEU A 184 -2.39 12.85 -10.43
CA LEU A 184 -2.73 11.45 -10.68
C LEU A 184 -4.22 11.29 -10.98
N ALA A 185 -5.11 12.01 -10.27
CA ALA A 185 -6.55 11.99 -10.56
C ALA A 185 -6.86 12.51 -11.97
N ASP A 186 -6.20 13.60 -12.40
CA ASP A 186 -6.29 14.13 -13.78
C ASP A 186 -5.83 13.10 -14.80
N ALA A 187 -4.67 12.46 -14.58
CA ALA A 187 -4.13 11.43 -15.47
C ALA A 187 -5.06 10.20 -15.61
N LEU A 188 -5.87 9.92 -14.58
CA LEU A 188 -6.84 8.83 -14.56
C LEU A 188 -8.24 9.27 -15.03
N GLY A 189 -8.44 10.53 -15.43
CA GLY A 189 -9.72 11.06 -15.86
C GLY A 189 -10.76 11.18 -14.74
N LEU A 190 -10.34 11.22 -13.48
CA LEU A 190 -11.22 11.39 -12.33
C LEU A 190 -11.46 12.89 -12.08
N ARG A 191 -12.71 13.27 -11.85
CA ARG A 191 -12.98 14.61 -11.28
C ARG A 191 -12.49 14.65 -9.83
N TRP A 192 -12.01 15.79 -9.40
CA TRP A 192 -11.51 15.92 -8.03
C TRP A 192 -11.76 17.31 -7.43
N ALA A 193 -11.72 17.36 -6.09
CA ALA A 193 -11.66 18.60 -5.32
C ALA A 193 -10.87 18.35 -4.02
N THR A 194 -10.23 19.43 -3.53
CA THR A 194 -9.61 19.44 -2.20
C THR A 194 -10.56 20.09 -1.19
N LEU A 195 -10.63 19.51 -0.01
CA LEU A 195 -11.43 19.97 1.13
C LEU A 195 -10.55 19.97 2.38
N THR A 196 -11.00 20.63 3.43
CA THR A 196 -10.46 20.33 4.74
C THR A 196 -10.80 18.89 5.12
N GLN A 197 -9.97 18.27 5.96
CA GLN A 197 -10.23 16.90 6.45
C GLN A 197 -11.59 16.79 7.14
N ALA A 198 -11.96 17.80 7.92
CA ALA A 198 -13.25 17.89 8.59
C ALA A 198 -14.43 17.99 7.61
N ASP A 199 -14.30 18.80 6.55
CA ASP A 199 -15.36 18.94 5.54
C ASP A 199 -15.55 17.67 4.70
N LEU A 200 -14.49 16.95 4.43
CA LEU A 200 -14.59 15.64 3.77
C LEU A 200 -15.40 14.68 4.64
N LEU A 201 -15.11 14.60 5.94
CA LEU A 201 -15.84 13.70 6.85
C LEU A 201 -17.33 14.08 6.96
N ARG A 202 -17.67 15.36 7.02
CA ARG A 202 -19.07 15.81 7.01
C ARG A 202 -19.82 15.39 5.74
N ARG A 203 -19.11 15.17 4.64
CA ARG A 203 -19.68 14.70 3.35
C ARG A 203 -19.70 13.19 3.21
N ALA A 204 -19.19 12.45 4.19
CA ALA A 204 -19.07 10.99 4.12
C ALA A 204 -20.36 10.26 3.72
N PRO A 205 -21.57 10.65 4.21
CA PRO A 205 -22.81 9.95 3.83
C PRO A 205 -23.10 9.94 2.32
N GLY A 206 -22.58 10.91 1.57
CA GLY A 206 -22.72 10.98 0.11
C GLY A 206 -21.61 10.31 -0.68
N LEU A 207 -20.65 9.67 0.00
CA LEU A 207 -19.51 9.04 -0.63
C LEU A 207 -19.74 7.53 -0.82
N ARG A 208 -19.04 6.96 -1.78
CA ARG A 208 -19.04 5.52 -2.03
C ARG A 208 -18.15 4.76 -1.04
N ALA A 209 -17.04 5.35 -0.66
CA ALA A 209 -16.09 4.85 0.33
C ALA A 209 -15.23 6.00 0.86
N VAL A 210 -14.61 5.79 2.02
CA VAL A 210 -13.57 6.68 2.54
C VAL A 210 -12.30 5.86 2.82
N VAL A 211 -11.14 6.39 2.40
CA VAL A 211 -9.82 5.83 2.67
C VAL A 211 -9.01 6.83 3.49
N ALA A 212 -8.79 6.54 4.76
CA ALA A 212 -7.93 7.33 5.63
C ALA A 212 -6.49 6.79 5.58
N THR A 213 -5.58 7.63 5.07
CA THR A 213 -4.16 7.27 4.89
C THR A 213 -3.25 8.06 5.82
N LEU A 214 -3.83 8.57 6.91
CA LEU A 214 -3.12 9.39 7.87
C LEU A 214 -2.24 8.53 8.79
N PRO A 215 -1.13 9.09 9.31
CA PRO A 215 -0.34 8.41 10.34
C PRO A 215 -1.19 8.06 11.58
N PRO A 216 -0.80 7.07 12.38
CA PRO A 216 -1.47 6.73 13.62
C PRO A 216 -1.76 7.98 14.48
N ARG A 217 -2.95 8.06 15.06
CA ARG A 217 -3.46 9.16 15.89
C ARG A 217 -3.68 10.49 15.19
N ALA A 218 -3.19 10.68 13.95
CA ALA A 218 -3.38 11.95 13.22
C ALA A 218 -4.86 12.22 12.86
N ALA A 219 -5.70 11.21 12.90
CA ALA A 219 -7.15 11.33 12.68
C ALA A 219 -7.96 11.46 13.98
N ASP A 220 -7.35 11.43 15.17
CA ASP A 220 -8.08 11.38 16.44
C ASP A 220 -9.04 12.57 16.61
N ALA A 221 -8.56 13.80 16.38
CA ALA A 221 -9.39 15.00 16.46
C ALA A 221 -10.49 15.06 15.37
N LEU A 222 -10.30 14.34 14.26
CA LEU A 222 -11.25 14.33 13.16
C LEU A 222 -12.49 13.49 13.46
N ALA A 223 -12.43 12.59 14.41
CA ALA A 223 -13.55 11.74 14.82
C ALA A 223 -14.79 12.55 15.26
N ALA A 224 -14.61 13.76 15.79
CA ALA A 224 -15.70 14.66 16.14
C ALA A 224 -16.50 15.21 14.94
N HIS A 225 -16.00 15.02 13.72
CA HIS A 225 -16.64 15.46 12.48
C HIS A 225 -17.32 14.32 11.71
N VAL A 226 -17.33 13.11 12.26
CA VAL A 226 -18.10 11.99 11.72
C VAL A 226 -19.59 12.33 11.93
N PRO A 227 -20.42 12.33 10.87
CA PRO A 227 -21.83 12.64 10.99
C PRO A 227 -22.57 11.62 11.87
N ALA A 228 -23.37 12.12 12.80
CA ALA A 228 -24.27 11.29 13.58
C ALA A 228 -25.57 11.03 12.76
N ASP A 229 -26.25 9.92 13.06
CA ASP A 229 -27.56 9.54 12.52
C ASP A 229 -27.61 9.48 10.98
N ALA A 230 -26.47 9.16 10.34
CA ALA A 230 -26.35 9.06 8.89
C ALA A 230 -25.80 7.70 8.46
N ALA A 231 -26.28 7.21 7.31
CA ALA A 231 -25.70 6.00 6.71
C ALA A 231 -24.28 6.29 6.20
N LEU A 232 -23.29 5.70 6.82
CA LEU A 232 -21.89 5.89 6.46
C LEU A 232 -21.43 4.80 5.47
N PRO A 233 -20.61 5.17 4.47
CA PRO A 233 -20.04 4.21 3.54
C PRO A 233 -18.92 3.40 4.23
N PRO A 234 -18.38 2.34 3.58
CA PRO A 234 -17.18 1.67 4.06
C PRO A 234 -16.01 2.64 4.25
N LEU A 235 -15.39 2.57 5.44
CA LEU A 235 -14.15 3.23 5.79
C LEU A 235 -13.01 2.22 5.76
N LEU A 236 -11.94 2.50 5.03
CA LEU A 236 -10.63 1.92 5.31
C LEU A 236 -9.81 2.94 6.10
N ASP A 237 -9.48 2.61 7.36
CA ASP A 237 -8.44 3.33 8.09
C ASP A 237 -7.13 2.56 8.00
N ALA A 238 -6.14 3.11 7.30
CA ALA A 238 -4.85 2.47 7.09
C ALA A 238 -4.03 2.32 8.39
N ALA A 239 -4.39 3.01 9.46
CA ALA A 239 -3.84 2.77 10.79
C ALA A 239 -4.31 1.40 11.33
N TYR A 240 -3.42 0.71 12.07
CA TYR A 240 -3.73 -0.55 12.73
C TYR A 240 -3.13 -0.67 14.14
N ASP A 241 -2.37 0.33 14.57
CA ASP A 241 -1.81 0.41 15.91
C ASP A 241 -1.75 1.87 16.38
N PRO A 242 -2.49 2.25 17.46
CA PRO A 242 -3.47 1.43 18.17
C PRO A 242 -4.74 1.13 17.35
N TRP A 243 -5.39 0.00 17.65
CA TRP A 243 -6.65 -0.38 17.03
C TRP A 243 -7.72 -0.77 18.07
N PRO A 244 -9.02 -0.38 17.93
CA PRO A 244 -9.49 0.54 16.89
C PRO A 244 -8.93 1.95 17.08
N SER A 245 -8.75 2.70 15.98
CA SER A 245 -8.45 4.12 16.04
C SER A 245 -9.66 4.92 16.56
N VAL A 246 -9.45 6.15 17.00
CA VAL A 246 -10.55 7.02 17.44
C VAL A 246 -11.52 7.30 16.29
N LEU A 247 -11.01 7.48 15.05
CA LEU A 247 -11.83 7.64 13.86
C LEU A 247 -12.65 6.36 13.57
N ALA A 248 -12.03 5.20 13.57
CA ALA A 248 -12.71 3.92 13.36
C ALA A 248 -13.78 3.66 14.41
N SER A 249 -13.52 3.98 15.67
CA SER A 249 -14.49 3.87 16.77
C SER A 249 -15.68 4.81 16.61
N ALA A 250 -15.45 6.05 16.16
CA ALA A 250 -16.51 6.99 15.85
C ALA A 250 -17.38 6.50 14.70
N TRP A 251 -16.76 5.98 13.62
CA TRP A 251 -17.45 5.45 12.45
C TRP A 251 -18.33 4.24 12.80
N SER A 252 -17.79 3.30 13.59
CA SER A 252 -18.53 2.10 14.01
C SER A 252 -19.70 2.41 14.94
N ARG A 253 -19.64 3.48 15.75
CA ARG A 253 -20.78 3.91 16.58
C ARG A 253 -21.99 4.28 15.73
N GLU A 254 -21.77 4.84 14.54
CA GLU A 254 -22.80 5.16 13.56
C GLU A 254 -23.14 3.98 12.64
N VAL A 255 -22.78 2.74 13.05
CA VAL A 255 -23.00 1.52 12.29
C VAL A 255 -22.32 1.52 10.90
N GLY A 256 -21.34 2.40 10.69
CA GLY A 256 -20.55 2.47 9.47
C GLY A 256 -19.59 1.27 9.37
N PRO A 257 -19.51 0.60 8.21
CA PRO A 257 -18.56 -0.50 8.02
C PRO A 257 -17.12 0.00 8.04
N VAL A 258 -16.23 -0.72 8.74
CA VAL A 258 -14.82 -0.31 8.89
C VAL A 258 -13.89 -1.47 8.57
N ALA A 259 -12.88 -1.21 7.74
CA ALA A 259 -11.70 -2.05 7.59
C ALA A 259 -10.48 -1.39 8.22
N SER A 260 -9.65 -2.17 8.90
CA SER A 260 -8.38 -1.71 9.48
C SER A 260 -7.24 -1.77 8.47
N GLY A 261 -6.16 -1.06 8.76
CA GLY A 261 -4.90 -1.21 8.04
C GLY A 261 -4.35 -2.63 8.07
N LEU A 262 -4.73 -3.45 9.06
CA LEU A 262 -4.38 -4.86 9.09
C LEU A 262 -5.09 -5.65 7.97
N SER A 263 -6.35 -5.33 7.65
CA SER A 263 -7.05 -5.90 6.50
C SER A 263 -6.35 -5.51 5.19
N MET A 264 -5.95 -4.25 5.05
CA MET A 264 -5.15 -3.80 3.91
C MET A 264 -3.81 -4.54 3.83
N LEU A 265 -3.11 -4.70 4.95
CA LEU A 265 -1.85 -5.43 5.04
C LEU A 265 -2.00 -6.88 4.58
N LEU A 266 -3.10 -7.55 4.98
CA LEU A 266 -3.40 -8.91 4.57
C LEU A 266 -3.57 -9.00 3.05
N HIS A 267 -4.44 -8.18 2.47
CA HIS A 267 -4.75 -8.26 1.04
C HIS A 267 -3.57 -7.90 0.14
N GLN A 268 -2.77 -6.87 0.50
CA GLN A 268 -1.55 -6.54 -0.23
C GLN A 268 -0.48 -7.63 -0.06
N GLY A 269 -0.37 -8.23 1.14
CA GLY A 269 0.59 -9.29 1.43
C GLY A 269 0.27 -10.59 0.67
N ILE A 270 -0.99 -10.92 0.46
CA ILE A 270 -1.39 -12.05 -0.40
C ILE A 270 -0.83 -11.86 -1.83
N GLN A 271 -0.91 -10.65 -2.38
CA GLN A 271 -0.34 -10.38 -3.71
C GLN A 271 1.19 -10.47 -3.69
N GLN A 272 1.85 -9.98 -2.64
CA GLN A 272 3.29 -10.13 -2.47
C GLN A 272 3.71 -11.61 -2.44
N VAL A 273 3.01 -12.43 -1.66
CA VAL A 273 3.28 -13.89 -1.62
C VAL A 273 3.13 -14.51 -2.99
N ARG A 274 2.07 -14.17 -3.75
CA ARG A 274 1.88 -14.65 -5.13
C ARG A 274 3.03 -14.26 -6.04
N LEU A 275 3.46 -13.00 -5.97
CA LEU A 275 4.59 -12.49 -6.75
C LEU A 275 5.91 -13.20 -6.38
N PHE A 276 6.19 -13.40 -5.09
CA PHE A 276 7.41 -14.03 -4.62
C PHE A 276 7.47 -15.53 -4.93
N THR A 277 6.31 -16.20 -5.06
CA THR A 277 6.26 -17.64 -5.27
C THR A 277 5.82 -18.05 -6.68
N ALA A 278 5.46 -17.09 -7.53
CA ALA A 278 4.87 -17.30 -8.86
C ALA A 278 3.65 -18.24 -8.83
N ARG A 279 2.81 -18.16 -7.78
CA ARG A 279 1.63 -19.03 -7.54
C ARG A 279 0.34 -18.25 -7.36
#